data_231342d0b16173e548ad4c5fc5489379
#
_entry.id   231342d0b16173e548ad4c5fc5489379
#
_cell.length_a   1.000
_cell.length_b   1.000
_cell.length_c   1.000
_cell.angle_alpha   90.00
_cell.angle_beta   90.00
_cell.angle_gamma   90.00
#
_symmetry.space_group_name_H-M   'P 1'
#
loop_
_entity.id
_entity.type
_entity.pdbx_description
1 polymer ?
#
loop_
_entity_poly.entity_id
_entity_poly.type
_entity_poly.pdbx_seq_one_letter_code
_entity_poly.pdbx_strand_id
1 'polypeptide(L)'
;MNRRYDIDWLRVFALGLLIVYHISIVFQPWSYFIYFPQSEKPLESIWLVMGLINIWRIPLLFIISGMGVYLAMRRRSWKELLKDRTKRILLPLIFGSLIIVPGHVYIYQAFMGLGSTYFPGPGHLWFLGNIFIYVLLMCPIFFYMKKNENNFLSKVFKRALKYPITLYAITIPFIVEATLIIGQEQRYESYAFTPHGFWVGLLAFFAGFFFADPPFFILVAPAILSA
;
A
#
# COMPACT_ATOMS: atom_id res chain seq x y z
N MET A 1 9.70 12.23 22.08
CA MET A 1 8.82 12.32 20.89
C MET A 1 7.52 11.63 21.23
N ASN A 2 6.43 12.36 21.21
CA ASN A 2 5.11 11.79 21.49
C ASN A 2 4.75 10.74 20.42
N ARG A 3 4.05 9.70 20.84
CA ARG A 3 3.53 8.67 19.94
C ARG A 3 2.54 9.31 18.96
N ARG A 4 2.65 8.97 17.68
CA ARG A 4 1.76 9.45 16.59
C ARG A 4 0.54 8.53 16.52
N TYR A 5 -0.42 8.81 17.38
CA TYR A 5 -1.67 8.03 17.46
C TYR A 5 -2.51 8.14 16.19
N ASP A 6 -2.42 9.27 15.48
CA ASP A 6 -3.05 9.49 14.18
C ASP A 6 -2.65 8.43 13.13
N ILE A 7 -1.35 8.12 13.03
CA ILE A 7 -0.85 7.08 12.12
C ILE A 7 -1.26 5.68 12.59
N ASP A 8 -1.29 5.44 13.91
CA ASP A 8 -1.74 4.16 14.45
C ASP A 8 -3.24 3.94 14.15
N TRP A 9 -4.08 4.97 14.26
CA TRP A 9 -5.49 4.92 13.88
C TRP A 9 -5.70 4.68 12.37
N LEU A 10 -4.92 5.35 11.51
CA LEU A 10 -4.96 5.08 10.06
C LEU A 10 -4.63 3.62 9.73
N ARG A 11 -3.69 3.00 10.44
CA ARG A 11 -3.38 1.57 10.28
C ARG A 11 -4.55 0.68 10.67
N VAL A 12 -5.15 0.93 11.83
CA VAL A 12 -6.31 0.16 12.29
C VAL A 12 -7.47 0.29 11.31
N PHE A 13 -7.75 1.49 10.85
CA PHE A 13 -8.79 1.76 9.85
C PHE A 13 -8.52 1.04 8.51
N ALA A 14 -7.30 1.14 7.99
CA ALA A 14 -6.91 0.46 6.76
C ALA A 14 -7.02 -1.07 6.88
N LEU A 15 -6.66 -1.65 8.04
CA LEU A 15 -6.84 -3.07 8.31
C LEU A 15 -8.31 -3.46 8.42
N GLY A 16 -9.14 -2.63 9.06
CA GLY A 16 -10.59 -2.84 9.12
C GLY A 16 -11.21 -2.92 7.72
N LEU A 17 -10.86 -1.97 6.84
CA LEU A 17 -11.31 -1.99 5.44
C LEU A 17 -10.81 -3.21 4.67
N LEU A 18 -9.58 -3.66 4.96
CA LEU A 18 -9.03 -4.88 4.36
C LEU A 18 -9.88 -6.10 4.73
N ILE A 19 -10.26 -6.23 6.00
CA ILE A 19 -11.11 -7.34 6.49
C ILE A 19 -12.49 -7.28 5.83
N VAL A 20 -13.15 -6.12 5.84
CA VAL A 20 -14.46 -5.93 5.21
C VAL A 20 -14.42 -6.31 3.73
N TYR A 21 -13.40 -5.86 3.00
CA TYR A 21 -13.21 -6.21 1.60
C TYR A 21 -13.08 -7.73 1.39
N HIS A 22 -12.26 -8.42 2.19
CA HIS A 22 -12.06 -9.87 2.05
C HIS A 22 -13.32 -10.68 2.40
N ILE A 23 -14.10 -10.25 3.38
CA ILE A 23 -15.40 -10.86 3.68
C ILE A 23 -16.36 -10.69 2.49
N SER A 24 -16.36 -9.51 1.86
CA SER A 24 -17.22 -9.19 0.73
C SER A 24 -16.88 -10.00 -0.53
N ILE A 25 -15.67 -10.52 -0.66
CA ILE A 25 -15.24 -11.35 -1.81
C ILE A 25 -16.11 -12.59 -1.97
N VAL A 26 -16.54 -13.23 -0.89
CA VAL A 26 -17.36 -14.45 -0.93
C VAL A 26 -18.68 -14.25 -1.68
N PHE A 27 -19.19 -13.02 -1.70
CA PHE A 27 -20.42 -12.67 -2.42
C PHE A 27 -20.21 -12.31 -3.89
N GLN A 28 -18.98 -12.35 -4.37
CA GLN A 28 -18.66 -12.00 -5.75
C GLN A 28 -18.56 -13.25 -6.64
N PRO A 29 -19.08 -13.17 -7.89
CA PRO A 29 -19.05 -14.31 -8.81
C PRO A 29 -17.64 -14.74 -9.22
N TRP A 30 -16.63 -13.88 -9.04
CA TRP A 30 -15.23 -14.13 -9.36
C TRP A 30 -14.39 -14.61 -8.16
N SER A 31 -14.99 -14.87 -6.99
CA SER A 31 -14.29 -15.29 -5.76
C SER A 31 -13.41 -16.53 -5.96
N TYR A 32 -13.85 -17.46 -6.81
CA TYR A 32 -13.13 -18.69 -7.11
C TYR A 32 -11.76 -18.48 -7.77
N PHE A 33 -11.57 -17.38 -8.52
CA PHE A 33 -10.27 -17.08 -9.14
C PHE A 33 -9.15 -16.82 -8.13
N ILE A 34 -9.51 -16.50 -6.91
CA ILE A 34 -8.57 -16.25 -5.81
C ILE A 34 -8.72 -17.25 -4.68
N TYR A 35 -9.30 -18.42 -5.00
CA TYR A 35 -9.49 -19.54 -4.07
C TYR A 35 -10.38 -19.20 -2.86
N PHE A 36 -11.42 -18.39 -3.06
CA PHE A 36 -12.48 -18.18 -2.07
C PHE A 36 -13.74 -18.93 -2.47
N PRO A 37 -14.43 -19.60 -1.51
CA PRO A 37 -15.72 -20.20 -1.79
C PRO A 37 -16.73 -19.11 -2.18
N GLN A 38 -17.53 -19.38 -3.19
CA GLN A 38 -18.60 -18.48 -3.61
C GLN A 38 -19.84 -18.76 -2.78
N SER A 39 -20.54 -17.69 -2.35
CA SER A 39 -21.86 -17.80 -1.73
C SER A 39 -22.88 -18.36 -2.73
N GLU A 40 -23.79 -19.20 -2.26
CA GLU A 40 -24.95 -19.67 -3.07
C GLU A 40 -25.85 -18.51 -3.53
N LYS A 41 -25.82 -17.38 -2.81
CA LYS A 41 -26.53 -16.15 -3.15
C LYS A 41 -25.53 -15.02 -3.38
N PRO A 42 -24.91 -14.94 -4.57
CA PRO A 42 -24.00 -13.86 -4.88
C PRO A 42 -24.75 -12.52 -4.86
N LEU A 43 -24.08 -11.48 -4.40
CA LEU A 43 -24.59 -10.12 -4.33
C LEU A 43 -23.66 -9.19 -5.10
N GLU A 44 -23.84 -9.16 -6.41
CA GLU A 44 -22.97 -8.41 -7.34
C GLU A 44 -22.95 -6.90 -7.06
N SER A 45 -24.06 -6.35 -6.55
CA SER A 45 -24.17 -4.92 -6.20
C SER A 45 -23.15 -4.46 -5.16
N ILE A 46 -22.66 -5.36 -4.29
CA ILE A 46 -21.57 -5.06 -3.35
C ILE A 46 -20.29 -4.64 -4.07
N TRP A 47 -20.11 -5.05 -5.35
CA TRP A 47 -18.92 -4.66 -6.13
C TRP A 47 -18.73 -3.15 -6.22
N LEU A 48 -19.79 -2.37 -6.31
CA LEU A 48 -19.68 -0.91 -6.34
C LEU A 48 -19.00 -0.37 -5.07
N VAL A 49 -19.42 -0.84 -3.90
CA VAL A 49 -18.81 -0.44 -2.62
C VAL A 49 -17.40 -0.98 -2.50
N MET A 50 -17.15 -2.23 -2.90
CA MET A 50 -15.82 -2.85 -2.89
C MET A 50 -14.87 -2.10 -3.81
N GLY A 51 -15.30 -1.72 -5.02
CA GLY A 51 -14.52 -0.93 -5.97
C GLY A 51 -14.13 0.42 -5.39
N LEU A 52 -15.09 1.15 -4.85
CA LEU A 52 -14.84 2.44 -4.18
C LEU A 52 -13.83 2.32 -3.03
N ILE A 53 -13.96 1.30 -2.18
CA ILE A 53 -13.02 1.04 -1.10
C ILE A 53 -11.64 0.69 -1.67
N ASN A 54 -11.58 -0.12 -2.72
CA ASN A 54 -10.32 -0.63 -3.25
C ASN A 54 -9.45 0.46 -3.88
N ILE A 55 -10.07 1.46 -4.54
CA ILE A 55 -9.37 2.57 -5.21
C ILE A 55 -8.39 3.28 -4.26
N TRP A 56 -8.73 3.50 -3.01
CA TRP A 56 -7.91 4.25 -2.07
C TRP A 56 -7.34 3.40 -0.92
N ARG A 57 -7.93 2.25 -0.60
CA ARG A 57 -7.44 1.36 0.46
C ARG A 57 -6.00 0.90 0.21
N ILE A 58 -5.70 0.47 -1.01
CA ILE A 58 -4.37 -0.02 -1.38
C ILE A 58 -3.34 1.12 -1.37
N PRO A 59 -3.57 2.26 -2.04
CA PRO A 59 -2.68 3.43 -1.92
C PRO A 59 -2.49 3.89 -0.47
N LEU A 60 -3.54 3.87 0.37
CA LEU A 60 -3.46 4.24 1.77
C LEU A 60 -2.48 3.35 2.55
N LEU A 61 -2.47 2.04 2.32
CA LEU A 61 -1.52 1.12 2.95
C LEU A 61 -0.06 1.47 2.58
N PHE A 62 0.18 1.84 1.33
CA PHE A 62 1.51 2.27 0.88
C PHE A 62 1.90 3.63 1.46
N ILE A 63 0.97 4.60 1.54
CA ILE A 63 1.18 5.88 2.22
C ILE A 63 1.60 5.65 3.68
N ILE A 64 0.84 4.85 4.43
CA ILE A 64 1.14 4.53 5.84
C ILE A 64 2.52 3.87 5.97
N SER A 65 2.89 3.01 5.02
CA SER A 65 4.20 2.35 5.00
C SER A 65 5.33 3.36 4.77
N GLY A 66 5.16 4.32 3.87
CA GLY A 66 6.09 5.43 3.65
C GLY A 66 6.25 6.32 4.88
N MET A 67 5.14 6.68 5.54
CA MET A 67 5.18 7.38 6.84
C MET A 67 5.97 6.61 7.89
N GLY A 68 5.79 5.28 7.93
CA GLY A 68 6.52 4.40 8.84
C GLY A 68 8.02 4.36 8.58
N VAL A 69 8.44 4.50 7.33
CA VAL A 69 9.88 4.62 6.96
C VAL A 69 10.44 5.95 7.43
N TYR A 70 9.76 7.07 7.18
CA TYR A 70 10.19 8.39 7.66
C TYR A 70 10.42 8.39 9.18
N LEU A 71 9.46 7.91 9.96
CA LEU A 71 9.56 7.86 11.42
C LEU A 71 10.69 6.95 11.90
N ALA A 72 10.90 5.82 11.24
CA ALA A 72 11.97 4.89 11.58
C ALA A 72 13.36 5.45 11.28
N MET A 73 13.50 6.16 10.15
CA MET A 73 14.76 6.80 9.76
C MET A 73 15.23 7.88 10.73
N ARG A 74 14.35 8.51 11.48
CA ARG A 74 14.71 9.51 12.49
C ARG A 74 15.59 8.93 13.61
N ARG A 75 15.46 7.61 13.87
CA ARG A 75 16.10 6.92 15.00
C ARG A 75 17.07 5.81 14.60
N ARG A 76 17.12 5.47 13.31
CA ARG A 76 17.84 4.29 12.81
C ARG A 76 18.74 4.66 11.65
N SER A 77 19.86 3.94 11.56
CA SER A 77 20.68 3.89 10.35
C SER A 77 19.98 3.11 9.24
N TRP A 78 20.46 3.22 8.01
CA TRP A 78 19.90 2.49 6.89
C TRP A 78 19.98 0.95 7.06
N LYS A 79 21.08 0.46 7.67
CA LYS A 79 21.27 -0.98 7.95
C LYS A 79 20.28 -1.49 8.99
N GLU A 80 20.07 -0.74 10.06
CA GLU A 80 19.08 -1.08 11.10
C GLU A 80 17.66 -1.02 10.57
N LEU A 81 17.35 -0.03 9.72
CA LEU A 81 16.05 0.07 9.07
C LEU A 81 15.79 -1.14 8.17
N LEU A 82 16.75 -1.49 7.31
CA LEU A 82 16.63 -2.63 6.41
C LEU A 82 16.48 -3.94 7.19
N LYS A 83 17.29 -4.16 8.23
CA LYS A 83 17.18 -5.33 9.12
C LYS A 83 15.79 -5.44 9.78
N ASP A 84 15.25 -4.32 10.24
CA ASP A 84 13.90 -4.27 10.84
C ASP A 84 12.82 -4.60 9.80
N ARG A 85 12.92 -4.07 8.58
CA ARG A 85 11.98 -4.34 7.50
C ARG A 85 12.06 -5.77 6.99
N THR A 86 13.25 -6.34 6.88
CA THR A 86 13.43 -7.76 6.58
C THR A 86 12.68 -8.64 7.59
N LYS A 87 12.84 -8.38 8.88
CA LYS A 87 12.18 -9.16 9.92
C LYS A 87 10.67 -9.00 9.95
N ARG A 88 10.16 -7.78 9.69
CA ARG A 88 8.73 -7.46 9.86
C ARG A 88 7.90 -7.57 8.57
N ILE A 89 8.54 -7.57 7.40
CA ILE A 89 7.87 -7.64 6.11
C ILE A 89 8.32 -8.86 5.32
N LEU A 90 9.64 -9.01 5.08
CA LEU A 90 10.14 -10.08 4.20
C LEU A 90 9.95 -11.46 4.82
N LEU A 91 10.28 -11.66 6.10
CA LEU A 91 10.08 -12.96 6.74
C LEU A 91 8.60 -13.39 6.80
N PRO A 92 7.65 -12.52 7.23
CA PRO A 92 6.22 -12.85 7.14
C PRO A 92 5.75 -13.11 5.71
N LEU A 93 6.26 -12.38 4.70
CA LEU A 93 5.94 -12.62 3.31
C LEU A 93 6.40 -14.02 2.86
N ILE A 94 7.65 -14.40 3.15
CA ILE A 94 8.19 -15.72 2.80
C ILE A 94 7.38 -16.82 3.49
N PHE A 95 7.15 -16.70 4.80
CA PHE A 95 6.35 -17.66 5.56
C PHE A 95 4.92 -17.77 4.99
N GLY A 96 4.28 -16.62 4.75
CA GLY A 96 2.94 -16.57 4.20
C GLY A 96 2.85 -17.18 2.80
N SER A 97 3.84 -16.92 1.93
CA SER A 97 3.87 -17.43 0.57
C SER A 97 4.14 -18.94 0.49
N LEU A 98 4.86 -19.50 1.47
CA LEU A 98 5.22 -20.92 1.48
C LEU A 98 4.28 -21.78 2.32
N ILE A 99 3.57 -21.19 3.29
CA ILE A 99 2.74 -21.96 4.23
C ILE A 99 1.29 -21.48 4.24
N ILE A 100 1.04 -20.18 4.47
CA ILE A 100 -0.33 -19.69 4.65
C ILE A 100 -1.12 -19.72 3.33
N VAL A 101 -0.56 -19.21 2.25
CA VAL A 101 -1.23 -19.18 0.93
C VAL A 101 -1.43 -20.59 0.39
N PRO A 102 -0.43 -21.49 0.37
CA PRO A 102 -0.65 -22.87 -0.01
C PRO A 102 -1.66 -23.61 0.87
N GLY A 103 -1.65 -23.35 2.18
CA GLY A 103 -2.63 -23.93 3.10
C GLY A 103 -4.06 -23.47 2.78
N HIS A 104 -4.24 -22.19 2.47
CA HIS A 104 -5.54 -21.65 2.04
C HIS A 104 -6.01 -22.31 0.73
N VAL A 105 -5.12 -22.39 -0.27
CA VAL A 105 -5.42 -23.03 -1.57
C VAL A 105 -5.76 -24.50 -1.36
N TYR A 106 -5.00 -25.22 -0.53
CA TYR A 106 -5.26 -26.63 -0.22
C TYR A 106 -6.65 -26.84 0.41
N ILE A 107 -7.01 -26.03 1.41
CA ILE A 107 -8.34 -26.10 2.05
C ILE A 107 -9.44 -25.83 1.04
N TYR A 108 -9.27 -24.84 0.17
CA TYR A 108 -10.22 -24.56 -0.90
C TYR A 108 -10.38 -25.72 -1.86
N GLN A 109 -9.28 -26.32 -2.33
CA GLN A 109 -9.29 -27.46 -3.22
C GLN A 109 -9.96 -28.69 -2.58
N ALA A 110 -9.67 -28.95 -1.31
CA ALA A 110 -10.31 -30.03 -0.56
C ALA A 110 -11.83 -29.82 -0.41
N PHE A 111 -12.24 -28.59 -0.10
CA PHE A 111 -13.66 -28.21 0.02
C PHE A 111 -14.41 -28.37 -1.31
N MET A 112 -13.78 -28.03 -2.43
CA MET A 112 -14.37 -28.12 -3.77
C MET A 112 -14.26 -29.52 -4.40
N GLY A 113 -13.70 -30.51 -3.70
CA GLY A 113 -13.47 -31.85 -4.23
C GLY A 113 -12.44 -31.91 -5.36
N LEU A 114 -11.57 -30.90 -5.47
CA LEU A 114 -10.49 -30.82 -6.44
C LEU A 114 -9.26 -31.58 -5.93
N GLY A 115 -8.44 -32.10 -6.84
CA GLY A 115 -7.17 -32.70 -6.47
C GLY A 115 -6.26 -31.70 -5.76
N SER A 116 -5.78 -32.05 -4.56
CA SER A 116 -4.97 -31.15 -3.74
C SER A 116 -3.55 -31.02 -4.28
N THR A 117 -3.15 -29.83 -4.66
CA THR A 117 -1.81 -29.51 -5.14
C THR A 117 -1.17 -28.42 -4.28
N TYR A 118 0.13 -28.55 -4.02
CA TYR A 118 0.88 -27.50 -3.34
C TYR A 118 1.19 -26.37 -4.32
N PHE A 119 0.65 -25.17 -4.04
CA PHE A 119 0.80 -24.01 -4.89
C PHE A 119 1.39 -22.83 -4.08
N PRO A 120 2.74 -22.72 -3.98
CA PRO A 120 3.38 -21.62 -3.29
C PRO A 120 3.28 -20.32 -4.11
N GLY A 121 3.10 -19.21 -3.43
CA GLY A 121 3.04 -17.90 -4.07
C GLY A 121 2.60 -16.83 -3.09
N PRO A 122 2.82 -15.54 -3.41
CA PRO A 122 2.47 -14.46 -2.52
C PRO A 122 0.95 -14.27 -2.37
N GLY A 123 0.14 -14.72 -3.33
CA GLY A 123 -1.31 -14.57 -3.29
C GLY A 123 -1.73 -13.15 -2.87
N HIS A 124 -2.60 -13.04 -1.88
CA HIS A 124 -3.05 -11.75 -1.32
C HIS A 124 -1.96 -10.96 -0.57
N LEU A 125 -0.78 -11.55 -0.33
CA LEU A 125 0.35 -10.88 0.34
C LEU A 125 1.27 -10.10 -0.62
N TRP A 126 0.94 -10.04 -1.91
CA TRP A 126 1.71 -9.35 -2.94
C TRP A 126 2.12 -7.92 -2.55
N PHE A 127 1.25 -7.21 -1.83
CA PHE A 127 1.50 -5.83 -1.38
C PHE A 127 2.67 -5.72 -0.38
N LEU A 128 2.93 -6.76 0.43
CA LEU A 128 4.10 -6.81 1.32
C LEU A 128 5.41 -6.87 0.50
N GLY A 129 5.38 -7.63 -0.60
CA GLY A 129 6.50 -7.69 -1.54
C GLY A 129 6.79 -6.31 -2.13
N ASN A 130 5.76 -5.63 -2.61
CA ASN A 130 5.89 -4.28 -3.15
C ASN A 130 6.43 -3.30 -2.10
N ILE A 131 5.90 -3.32 -0.85
CA ILE A 131 6.42 -2.45 0.23
C ILE A 131 7.91 -2.71 0.46
N PHE A 132 8.34 -3.98 0.48
CA PHE A 132 9.74 -4.31 0.69
C PHE A 132 10.63 -3.81 -0.46
N ILE A 133 10.18 -3.96 -1.72
CA ILE A 133 10.86 -3.42 -2.90
C ILE A 133 10.93 -1.89 -2.83
N TYR A 134 9.86 -1.20 -2.45
CA TYR A 134 9.87 0.25 -2.31
C TYR A 134 10.83 0.73 -1.22
N VAL A 135 10.93 -0.01 -0.11
CA VAL A 135 11.96 0.27 0.91
C VAL A 135 13.36 0.17 0.31
N LEU A 136 13.64 -0.89 -0.46
CA LEU A 136 14.95 -1.06 -1.09
C LEU A 136 15.27 0.06 -2.09
N LEU A 137 14.30 0.44 -2.93
CA LEU A 137 14.48 1.47 -3.96
C LEU A 137 14.59 2.88 -3.37
N MET A 138 13.75 3.20 -2.37
CA MET A 138 13.61 4.56 -1.86
C MET A 138 14.55 4.87 -0.68
N CYS A 139 14.96 3.89 0.12
CA CYS A 139 15.86 4.12 1.25
C CYS A 139 17.16 4.87 0.87
N PRO A 140 17.88 4.53 -0.20
CA PRO A 140 19.07 5.28 -0.60
C PRO A 140 18.77 6.76 -0.84
N ILE A 141 17.66 7.04 -1.55
CA ILE A 141 17.22 8.40 -1.88
C ILE A 141 16.87 9.16 -0.60
N PHE A 142 16.06 8.57 0.27
CA PHE A 142 15.64 9.20 1.52
C PHE A 142 16.80 9.47 2.48
N PHE A 143 17.75 8.53 2.60
CA PHE A 143 18.94 8.74 3.42
C PHE A 143 19.88 9.78 2.82
N TYR A 144 20.02 9.83 1.50
CA TYR A 144 20.76 10.89 0.82
C TYR A 144 20.13 12.27 1.09
N MET A 145 18.80 12.39 0.98
CA MET A 145 18.08 13.63 1.29
C MET A 145 18.26 14.05 2.76
N LYS A 146 18.19 13.09 3.69
CA LYS A 146 18.39 13.33 5.12
C LYS A 146 19.79 13.82 5.44
N LYS A 147 20.83 13.22 4.82
CA LYS A 147 22.24 13.61 5.04
C LYS A 147 22.55 14.99 4.48
N ASN A 148 21.93 15.37 3.39
CA ASN A 148 22.18 16.59 2.64
C ASN A 148 20.94 17.49 2.63
N GLU A 149 20.55 18.02 3.79
CA GLU A 149 19.33 18.85 3.92
C GLU A 149 19.33 20.10 3.03
N ASN A 150 20.51 20.58 2.63
CA ASN A 150 20.70 21.73 1.75
C ASN A 150 20.82 21.39 0.27
N ASN A 151 20.70 20.12 -0.13
CA ASN A 151 20.76 19.76 -1.54
C ASN A 151 19.55 20.29 -2.33
N PHE A 152 19.69 20.33 -3.65
CA PHE A 152 18.66 20.85 -4.55
C PHE A 152 17.31 20.16 -4.34
N LEU A 153 17.29 18.81 -4.26
CA LEU A 153 16.05 18.04 -4.07
C LEU A 153 15.37 18.41 -2.75
N SER A 154 16.09 18.41 -1.64
CA SER A 154 15.52 18.78 -0.33
C SER A 154 14.98 20.20 -0.32
N LYS A 155 15.67 21.16 -0.98
CA LYS A 155 15.21 22.55 -1.09
C LYS A 155 13.95 22.65 -1.93
N VAL A 156 13.88 21.98 -3.08
CA VAL A 156 12.72 21.97 -3.97
C VAL A 156 11.52 21.39 -3.23
N PHE A 157 11.66 20.23 -2.58
CA PHE A 157 10.59 19.61 -1.81
C PHE A 157 10.13 20.49 -0.64
N LYS A 158 11.05 20.98 0.19
CA LYS A 158 10.71 21.88 1.32
C LYS A 158 10.02 23.15 0.85
N ARG A 159 10.42 23.71 -0.31
CA ARG A 159 9.80 24.92 -0.88
C ARG A 159 8.41 24.60 -1.46
N ALA A 160 8.29 23.50 -2.20
CA ALA A 160 7.04 23.06 -2.77
C ALA A 160 5.99 22.81 -1.67
N LEU A 161 6.35 22.09 -0.61
CA LEU A 161 5.46 21.77 0.51
C LEU A 161 4.97 23.00 1.31
N LYS A 162 5.52 24.19 1.09
CA LYS A 162 5.02 25.42 1.72
C LYS A 162 3.73 25.95 1.10
N TYR A 163 3.38 25.53 -0.10
CA TYR A 163 2.22 26.02 -0.81
C TYR A 163 1.11 24.98 -0.86
N PRO A 164 -0.14 25.31 -0.48
CA PRO A 164 -1.28 24.37 -0.55
C PRO A 164 -1.49 23.77 -1.94
N ILE A 165 -1.18 24.52 -3.01
CA ILE A 165 -1.26 24.05 -4.40
C ILE A 165 -0.41 22.82 -4.67
N THR A 166 0.62 22.58 -3.86
CA THR A 166 1.49 21.39 -4.01
C THR A 166 0.76 20.10 -3.71
N LEU A 167 -0.29 20.13 -2.89
CA LEU A 167 -1.17 18.97 -2.68
C LEU A 167 -1.78 18.50 -3.98
N TYR A 168 -2.25 19.44 -4.80
CA TYR A 168 -2.77 19.13 -6.12
C TYR A 168 -1.66 18.66 -7.08
N ALA A 169 -0.45 19.22 -6.97
CA ALA A 169 0.69 18.78 -7.76
C ALA A 169 1.10 17.32 -7.48
N ILE A 170 0.86 16.81 -6.26
CA ILE A 170 1.07 15.40 -5.93
C ILE A 170 0.16 14.47 -6.75
N THR A 171 -1.00 14.93 -7.20
CA THR A 171 -1.90 14.13 -8.03
C THR A 171 -1.39 13.97 -9.47
N ILE A 172 -0.53 14.87 -9.97
CA ILE A 172 -0.02 14.85 -11.35
C ILE A 172 0.68 13.52 -11.68
N PRO A 173 1.62 13.00 -10.88
CA PRO A 173 2.23 11.70 -11.15
C PRO A 173 1.22 10.55 -11.24
N PHE A 174 0.14 10.58 -10.45
CA PHE A 174 -0.92 9.57 -10.53
C PHE A 174 -1.75 9.71 -11.81
N ILE A 175 -2.01 10.94 -12.27
CA ILE A 175 -2.68 11.18 -13.56
C ILE A 175 -1.80 10.68 -14.70
N VAL A 176 -0.51 10.99 -14.69
CA VAL A 176 0.45 10.52 -15.70
C VAL A 176 0.52 8.99 -15.70
N GLU A 177 0.58 8.38 -14.53
CA GLU A 177 0.55 6.93 -14.37
C GLU A 177 -0.72 6.33 -14.97
N ALA A 178 -1.89 6.86 -14.58
CA ALA A 178 -3.18 6.40 -15.06
C ALA A 178 -3.35 6.54 -16.58
N THR A 179 -2.71 7.55 -17.21
CA THR A 179 -2.81 7.76 -18.65
C THR A 179 -1.80 6.95 -19.46
N LEU A 180 -0.63 6.64 -18.90
CA LEU A 180 0.45 5.99 -19.64
C LEU A 180 0.60 4.49 -19.35
N ILE A 181 0.17 4.03 -18.19
CA ILE A 181 0.45 2.66 -17.71
C ILE A 181 -0.81 1.79 -17.68
N ILE A 182 -1.98 2.37 -17.39
CA ILE A 182 -3.23 1.60 -17.41
C ILE A 182 -3.60 1.27 -18.85
N GLY A 183 -3.73 -0.02 -19.16
CA GLY A 183 -4.29 -0.48 -20.41
C GLY A 183 -5.79 -0.17 -20.50
N GLN A 184 -6.32 0.01 -21.73
CA GLN A 184 -7.72 0.40 -21.97
C GLN A 184 -8.75 -0.59 -21.37
N GLU A 185 -8.37 -1.85 -21.20
CA GLU A 185 -9.23 -2.90 -20.63
C GLU A 185 -9.01 -3.12 -19.13
N GLN A 186 -8.02 -2.46 -18.55
CA GLN A 186 -7.67 -2.65 -17.14
C GLN A 186 -8.50 -1.72 -16.25
N ARG A 187 -9.17 -2.30 -15.26
CA ARG A 187 -9.86 -1.52 -14.23
C ARG A 187 -8.85 -0.82 -13.32
N TYR A 188 -9.12 0.43 -12.96
CA TYR A 188 -8.25 1.21 -12.07
C TYR A 188 -8.01 0.54 -10.71
N GLU A 189 -8.97 -0.18 -10.18
CA GLU A 189 -8.86 -0.91 -8.90
C GLU A 189 -8.06 -2.22 -8.98
N SER A 190 -7.55 -2.58 -10.16
CA SER A 190 -6.80 -3.83 -10.38
C SER A 190 -5.31 -3.65 -10.09
N TYR A 191 -4.95 -3.67 -8.81
CA TYR A 191 -3.56 -3.43 -8.37
C TYR A 191 -2.69 -4.68 -8.30
N ALA A 192 -3.28 -5.86 -8.02
CA ALA A 192 -2.51 -7.07 -7.75
C ALA A 192 -1.72 -7.55 -8.96
N PHE A 193 -0.41 -7.68 -8.83
CA PHE A 193 0.51 -8.18 -9.85
C PHE A 193 0.51 -7.37 -11.17
N THR A 194 0.07 -6.12 -11.15
CA THR A 194 0.03 -5.26 -12.33
C THR A 194 1.10 -4.16 -12.28
N PRO A 195 1.62 -3.70 -13.44
CA PRO A 195 2.48 -2.52 -13.49
C PRO A 195 1.82 -1.28 -12.86
N HIS A 196 0.51 -1.09 -13.11
CA HIS A 196 -0.30 -0.04 -12.49
C HIS A 196 -0.20 -0.10 -10.95
N GLY A 197 -0.50 -1.26 -10.35
CA GLY A 197 -0.42 -1.42 -8.89
C GLY A 197 0.97 -1.19 -8.32
N PHE A 198 2.02 -1.53 -9.08
CA PHE A 198 3.40 -1.24 -8.69
C PHE A 198 3.69 0.26 -8.67
N TRP A 199 3.36 0.99 -9.73
CA TRP A 199 3.67 2.42 -9.83
C TRP A 199 2.80 3.27 -8.92
N VAL A 200 1.49 3.03 -8.85
CA VAL A 200 0.62 3.72 -7.88
C VAL A 200 1.10 3.48 -6.46
N GLY A 201 1.48 2.25 -6.13
CA GLY A 201 2.02 1.92 -4.81
C GLY A 201 3.33 2.64 -4.50
N LEU A 202 4.25 2.74 -5.46
CA LEU A 202 5.51 3.45 -5.32
C LEU A 202 5.29 4.95 -5.10
N LEU A 203 4.41 5.57 -5.90
CA LEU A 203 4.04 6.98 -5.76
C LEU A 203 3.37 7.26 -4.42
N ALA A 204 2.44 6.41 -4.00
CA ALA A 204 1.77 6.51 -2.72
C ALA A 204 2.74 6.34 -1.53
N PHE A 205 3.67 5.38 -1.62
CA PHE A 205 4.72 5.18 -0.62
C PHE A 205 5.64 6.40 -0.51
N PHE A 206 6.06 6.95 -1.65
CA PHE A 206 6.87 8.15 -1.72
C PHE A 206 6.15 9.36 -1.11
N ALA A 207 4.89 9.61 -1.49
CA ALA A 207 4.06 10.67 -0.91
C ALA A 207 3.91 10.50 0.62
N GLY A 208 3.69 9.28 1.09
CA GLY A 208 3.57 8.96 2.51
C GLY A 208 4.81 9.33 3.32
N PHE A 209 6.01 9.16 2.76
CA PHE A 209 7.25 9.58 3.41
C PHE A 209 7.23 11.09 3.73
N PHE A 210 6.78 11.92 2.81
CA PHE A 210 6.71 13.38 3.01
C PHE A 210 5.53 13.80 3.89
N PHE A 211 4.40 13.11 3.84
CA PHE A 211 3.25 13.39 4.71
C PHE A 211 3.54 13.17 6.19
N ALA A 212 4.54 12.37 6.52
CA ALA A 212 4.98 12.19 7.90
C ALA A 212 5.83 13.35 8.44
N ASP A 213 6.29 14.27 7.58
CA ASP A 213 7.08 15.43 7.99
C ASP A 213 6.18 16.47 8.70
N PRO A 214 6.48 16.89 9.95
CA PRO A 214 5.66 17.83 10.71
C PRO A 214 5.32 19.15 9.98
N PRO A 215 6.24 19.79 9.25
CA PRO A 215 5.90 21.01 8.50
C PRO A 215 4.77 20.81 7.50
N PHE A 216 4.69 19.64 6.87
CA PHE A 216 3.62 19.33 5.93
C PHE A 216 2.26 19.22 6.61
N PHE A 217 2.20 18.52 7.74
CA PHE A 217 0.95 18.30 8.47
C PHE A 217 0.37 19.60 9.04
N ILE A 218 1.24 20.50 9.53
CA ILE A 218 0.85 21.79 10.08
C ILE A 218 0.29 22.73 8.98
N LEU A 219 0.79 22.62 7.75
CA LEU A 219 0.34 23.45 6.62
C LEU A 219 -0.95 22.95 5.99
N VAL A 220 -1.21 21.65 6.03
CA VAL A 220 -2.35 21.00 5.38
C VAL A 220 -3.59 20.96 6.29
N ALA A 221 -3.41 20.75 7.58
CA ALA A 221 -4.52 20.66 8.53
C ALA A 221 -5.42 21.91 8.54
N PRO A 222 -4.91 23.16 8.54
CA PRO A 222 -5.75 24.35 8.45
C PRO A 222 -6.48 24.48 7.11
N ALA A 223 -5.84 24.11 6.01
CA ALA A 223 -6.43 24.20 4.67
C ALA A 223 -7.60 23.21 4.47
N ILE A 224 -7.56 22.04 5.13
CA ILE A 224 -8.65 21.04 5.11
C ILE A 224 -9.78 21.46 6.08
N LEU A 225 -9.45 22.11 7.20
CA LEU A 225 -10.44 22.51 8.21
C LEU A 225 -11.14 23.84 7.87
N SER A 226 -10.62 24.60 6.89
CA SER A 226 -11.19 25.86 6.41
C SER A 226 -11.95 25.75 5.09
N ALA A 227 -12.01 24.56 4.48
CA ALA A 227 -12.79 24.24 3.29
C ALA A 227 -14.08 23.51 3.64
#